data_10e12daf1e60b435e40c1c3a82b7a7cb
#
_entry.id   10e12daf1e60b435e40c1c3a82b7a7cb
#
_cell.length_a   1.000
_cell.length_b   1.000
_cell.length_c   1.000
_cell.angle_alpha   90.00
_cell.angle_beta   90.00
_cell.angle_gamma   90.00
#
_symmetry.space_group_name_H-M   'P 1'
#
loop_
_entity.id
_entity.type
_entity.pdbx_description
1 polymer ?
#
loop_
_entity_poly.entity_id
_entity_poly.type
_entity_poly.pdbx_seq_one_letter_code
_entity_poly.pdbx_strand_id
1 'polypeptide(L)'
;MRQTITDDLDALLAVLPLRVREAIAGMEDRAELLEIVLDLGRLPEGRFPQREVILSDSPISREDLDGVVERIGRFGDDNRAGIGRTLHRISAIRNRRGEVVGLTCRVGRAVRGTVALIRDVVEQGRSILILGRP
;
A
#
# COMPACT_ATOMS: atom_id res chain seq x y z
N MET A 1 -2.48 8.90 24.57
CA MET A 1 -1.30 8.23 23.99
C MET A 1 -1.51 8.00 22.49
N ARG A 2 -0.54 8.40 21.68
CA ARG A 2 -0.59 8.17 20.24
C ARG A 2 -0.11 6.75 19.91
N GLN A 3 -0.90 6.01 19.16
CA GLN A 3 -0.54 4.65 18.73
C GLN A 3 -0.75 4.50 17.23
N THR A 4 0.25 4.01 16.53
CA THR A 4 0.17 3.68 15.11
C THR A 4 -0.05 2.17 14.95
N ILE A 5 -1.08 1.79 14.21
CA ILE A 5 -1.40 0.39 13.94
C ILE A 5 -1.33 0.18 12.43
N THR A 6 -0.48 -0.75 12.00
CA THR A 6 -0.46 -1.21 10.62
C THR A 6 -1.72 -2.02 10.37
N ASP A 7 -2.43 -1.69 9.30
CA ASP A 7 -3.64 -2.40 8.92
C ASP A 7 -3.30 -3.83 8.47
N ASP A 8 -4.31 -4.65 8.23
CA ASP A 8 -4.17 -6.06 7.86
C ASP A 8 -3.15 -6.24 6.72
N LEU A 9 -1.91 -6.54 7.08
CA LEU A 9 -0.83 -6.72 6.13
C LEU A 9 -1.02 -7.99 5.30
N ASP A 10 -1.59 -9.04 5.88
CA ASP A 10 -1.81 -10.30 5.17
C ASP A 10 -2.78 -10.11 4.00
N ALA A 11 -3.76 -9.23 4.13
CA ALA A 11 -4.67 -8.89 3.05
C ALA A 11 -3.94 -8.24 1.87
N LEU A 12 -2.96 -7.39 2.13
CA LEU A 12 -2.10 -6.81 1.09
C LEU A 12 -1.19 -7.87 0.48
N LEU A 13 -0.54 -8.67 1.31
CA LEU A 13 0.39 -9.70 0.84
C LEU A 13 -0.32 -10.72 -0.07
N ALA A 14 -1.59 -11.00 0.18
CA ALA A 14 -2.36 -11.97 -0.58
C ALA A 14 -2.51 -11.61 -2.07
N VAL A 15 -2.40 -10.33 -2.44
CA VAL A 15 -2.52 -9.89 -3.84
C VAL A 15 -1.18 -9.84 -4.57
N LEU A 16 -0.05 -9.94 -3.85
CA LEU A 16 1.29 -9.81 -4.41
C LEU A 16 1.79 -11.13 -5.05
N PRO A 17 2.78 -11.06 -5.94
CA PRO A 17 3.46 -12.26 -6.43
C PRO A 17 4.00 -13.09 -5.27
N LEU A 18 3.93 -14.42 -5.39
CA LEU A 18 4.28 -15.33 -4.28
C LEU A 18 5.66 -15.07 -3.70
N ARG A 19 6.68 -14.90 -4.55
CA ARG A 19 8.05 -14.67 -4.08
C ARG A 19 8.20 -13.36 -3.30
N VAL A 20 7.46 -12.33 -3.68
CA VAL A 20 7.45 -11.04 -2.98
C VAL A 20 6.75 -11.19 -1.63
N ARG A 21 5.62 -11.89 -1.61
CA ARG A 21 4.87 -12.20 -0.40
C ARG A 21 5.73 -12.95 0.61
N GLU A 22 6.40 -14.00 0.16
CA GLU A 22 7.26 -14.81 1.03
C GLU A 22 8.44 -14.02 1.61
N ALA A 23 9.04 -13.16 0.79
CA ALA A 23 10.14 -12.31 1.25
C ALA A 23 9.71 -11.39 2.39
N ILE A 24 8.54 -10.75 2.24
CA ILE A 24 8.01 -9.83 3.26
C ILE A 24 7.58 -10.61 4.51
N ALA A 25 6.91 -11.74 4.34
CA ALA A 25 6.43 -12.55 5.46
C ALA A 25 7.58 -13.04 6.36
N GLY A 26 8.77 -13.24 5.79
CA GLY A 26 9.97 -13.65 6.53
C GLY A 26 10.70 -12.52 7.24
N MET A 27 10.27 -11.27 7.09
CA MET A 27 10.92 -10.13 7.73
C MET A 27 10.38 -9.87 9.13
N GLU A 28 11.28 -9.67 10.09
CA GLU A 28 10.88 -9.36 11.48
C GLU A 28 10.23 -7.99 11.58
N ASP A 29 10.71 -7.04 10.79
CA ASP A 29 10.24 -5.65 10.78
C ASP A 29 9.15 -5.36 9.74
N ARG A 30 8.47 -6.39 9.25
CA ARG A 30 7.42 -6.23 8.22
C ARG A 30 6.31 -5.25 8.61
N ALA A 31 6.05 -5.10 9.90
CA ALA A 31 5.05 -4.14 10.38
C ALA A 31 5.43 -2.69 10.12
N GLU A 32 6.71 -2.42 9.85
CA GLU A 32 7.21 -1.08 9.53
C GLU A 32 7.21 -0.78 8.03
N LEU A 33 6.86 -1.76 7.21
CA LEU A 33 6.82 -1.60 5.75
C LEU A 33 5.87 -0.47 5.36
N LEU A 34 6.36 0.46 4.54
CA LEU A 34 5.60 1.62 4.07
C LEU A 34 4.98 1.39 2.71
N GLU A 35 5.74 0.79 1.80
CA GLU A 35 5.39 0.75 0.40
C GLU A 35 6.10 -0.41 -0.31
N ILE A 36 5.45 -0.97 -1.32
CA ILE A 36 6.03 -1.99 -2.19
C ILE A 36 5.93 -1.48 -3.62
N VAL A 37 7.05 -1.48 -4.33
CA VAL A 37 7.13 -1.01 -5.72
C VAL A 37 7.37 -2.20 -6.64
N LEU A 38 6.47 -2.37 -7.61
CA LEU A 38 6.50 -3.43 -8.61
C LEU A 38 6.52 -2.79 -10.00
N ASP A 39 7.69 -2.57 -10.55
CA ASP A 39 7.85 -1.99 -11.88
C ASP A 39 8.30 -3.07 -12.88
N LEU A 40 7.64 -3.11 -14.04
CA LEU A 40 7.95 -4.08 -15.09
C LEU A 40 9.44 -4.05 -15.48
N GLY A 41 10.10 -5.20 -15.42
CA GLY A 41 11.50 -5.35 -15.76
C GLY A 41 12.49 -4.94 -14.69
N ARG A 42 12.01 -4.51 -13.53
CA ARG A 42 12.84 -4.14 -12.39
C ARG A 42 12.66 -5.11 -11.23
N LEU A 43 13.64 -5.16 -10.34
CA LEU A 43 13.54 -5.95 -9.13
C LEU A 43 12.50 -5.33 -8.18
N PRO A 44 11.63 -6.14 -7.57
CA PRO A 44 10.64 -5.64 -6.62
C PRO A 44 11.31 -5.07 -5.38
N GLU A 45 10.79 -3.98 -4.88
CA GLU A 45 11.39 -3.21 -3.80
C GLU A 45 10.40 -2.94 -2.69
N GLY A 46 10.84 -3.12 -1.44
CA GLY A 46 10.10 -2.74 -0.25
C GLY A 46 10.72 -1.51 0.38
N ARG A 47 9.90 -0.54 0.75
CA ARG A 47 10.35 0.70 1.40
C ARG A 47 9.95 0.71 2.86
N PHE A 48 10.95 0.93 3.70
CA PHE A 48 10.83 1.09 5.15
C PHE A 48 11.22 2.53 5.53
N PRO A 49 10.95 2.99 6.76
CA PRO A 49 11.24 4.37 7.14
C PRO A 49 12.68 4.83 6.89
N GLN A 50 13.66 3.92 7.00
CA GLN A 50 15.08 4.30 6.89
C GLN A 50 15.86 3.45 5.92
N ARG A 51 15.20 2.60 5.13
CA ARG A 51 15.89 1.72 4.17
C ARG A 51 14.96 1.27 3.06
N GLU A 52 15.59 0.85 1.97
CA GLU A 52 14.92 0.17 0.87
C GLU A 52 15.50 -1.24 0.77
N VAL A 53 14.66 -2.20 0.46
CA VAL A 53 15.05 -3.62 0.39
C VAL A 53 14.60 -4.20 -0.93
N ILE A 54 15.50 -4.91 -1.61
CA ILE A 54 15.14 -5.69 -2.79
C ILE A 54 14.47 -6.98 -2.30
N LEU A 55 13.26 -7.23 -2.78
CA LEU A 55 12.42 -8.33 -2.30
C LEU A 55 12.60 -9.63 -3.09
N SER A 56 13.22 -9.58 -4.25
CA SER A 56 13.51 -10.74 -5.07
C SER A 56 14.67 -10.43 -6.02
N ASP A 57 15.42 -11.43 -6.39
CA ASP A 57 16.48 -11.32 -7.39
C ASP A 57 15.96 -11.52 -8.83
N SER A 58 14.66 -11.75 -8.98
CA SER A 58 14.01 -11.88 -10.28
C SER A 58 13.18 -10.64 -10.59
N PRO A 59 13.38 -10.00 -11.76
CA PRO A 59 12.61 -8.83 -12.16
C PRO A 59 11.10 -9.11 -12.23
N ILE A 60 10.31 -8.08 -12.03
CA ILE A 60 8.86 -8.15 -12.18
C ILE A 60 8.52 -8.38 -13.65
N SER A 61 7.74 -9.41 -13.91
CA SER A 61 7.29 -9.79 -15.25
C SER A 61 5.89 -9.24 -15.55
N ARG A 62 5.49 -9.35 -16.83
CA ARG A 62 4.12 -9.03 -17.24
C ARG A 62 3.10 -9.89 -16.48
N GLU A 63 3.39 -11.17 -16.32
CA GLU A 63 2.52 -12.11 -15.61
C GLU A 63 2.38 -11.77 -14.13
N ASP A 64 3.45 -11.28 -13.51
CA ASP A 64 3.40 -10.80 -12.12
C ASP A 64 2.40 -9.67 -11.97
N LEU A 65 2.51 -8.65 -12.83
CA LEU A 65 1.61 -7.49 -12.77
C LEU A 65 0.16 -7.87 -13.10
N ASP A 66 -0.04 -8.67 -14.12
CA ASP A 66 -1.38 -9.12 -14.52
C ASP A 66 -2.03 -9.93 -13.39
N GLY A 67 -1.28 -10.78 -12.71
CA GLY A 67 -1.75 -11.54 -11.57
C GLY A 67 -2.18 -10.66 -10.40
N VAL A 68 -1.42 -9.62 -10.11
CA VAL A 68 -1.77 -8.67 -9.04
C VAL A 68 -3.04 -7.90 -9.41
N VAL A 69 -3.12 -7.38 -10.63
CA VAL A 69 -4.30 -6.64 -11.12
C VAL A 69 -5.55 -7.51 -11.07
N GLU A 70 -5.44 -8.78 -11.48
CA GLU A 70 -6.56 -9.73 -11.44
C GLU A 70 -7.07 -9.94 -10.01
N ARG A 71 -6.16 -10.08 -9.04
CA ARG A 71 -6.53 -10.29 -7.64
C ARG A 71 -7.11 -9.06 -6.96
N ILE A 72 -6.67 -7.86 -7.37
CA ILE A 72 -7.19 -6.59 -6.84
C ILE A 72 -8.57 -6.29 -7.40
N GLY A 73 -8.74 -6.51 -8.70
CA GLY A 73 -9.95 -6.16 -9.42
C GLY A 73 -9.84 -4.80 -10.12
N ARG A 74 -10.91 -4.00 -10.04
CA ARG A 74 -11.04 -2.80 -10.86
C ARG A 74 -10.36 -1.59 -10.24
N PHE A 75 -9.58 -0.88 -11.06
CA PHE A 75 -9.04 0.44 -10.71
C PHE A 75 -10.04 1.54 -11.06
N GLY A 76 -10.05 2.61 -10.27
CA GLY A 76 -10.82 3.80 -10.56
C GLY A 76 -10.20 4.63 -11.70
N ASP A 77 -10.87 5.72 -12.09
CA ASP A 77 -10.40 6.63 -13.14
C ASP A 77 -9.08 7.32 -12.78
N ASP A 78 -8.75 7.37 -11.50
CA ASP A 78 -7.48 7.92 -10.98
C ASP A 78 -6.36 6.89 -10.95
N ASN A 79 -6.54 5.69 -11.52
CA ASN A 79 -5.61 4.57 -11.52
C ASN A 79 -5.28 4.07 -10.10
N ARG A 80 -6.24 4.15 -9.18
CA ARG A 80 -6.10 3.66 -7.81
C ARG A 80 -7.12 2.59 -7.51
N ALA A 81 -6.73 1.66 -6.65
CA ALA A 81 -7.60 0.62 -6.13
C ALA A 81 -7.30 0.41 -4.64
N GLY A 82 -8.32 -0.01 -3.91
CA GLY A 82 -8.16 -0.42 -2.52
C GLY A 82 -8.30 -1.91 -2.37
N ILE A 83 -7.98 -2.41 -1.20
CA ILE A 83 -8.27 -3.77 -0.78
C ILE A 83 -9.39 -3.68 0.24
N GLY A 84 -10.49 -4.40 0.00
CA GLY A 84 -11.69 -4.32 0.82
C GLY A 84 -11.40 -4.46 2.32
N ARG A 85 -12.04 -3.61 3.12
CA ARG A 85 -11.92 -3.56 4.58
C ARG A 85 -10.53 -3.21 5.10
N THR A 86 -9.69 -2.61 4.25
CA THR A 86 -8.36 -2.15 4.64
C THR A 86 -8.13 -0.71 4.21
N LEU A 87 -7.08 -0.11 4.77
CA LEU A 87 -6.60 1.21 4.38
C LEU A 87 -5.50 1.12 3.32
N HIS A 88 -5.14 -0.08 2.89
CA HIS A 88 -4.15 -0.27 1.84
C HIS A 88 -4.63 0.32 0.53
N ARG A 89 -3.70 0.91 -0.21
CA ARG A 89 -4.02 1.52 -1.51
C ARG A 89 -2.96 1.16 -2.54
N ILE A 90 -3.43 0.83 -3.74
CA ILE A 90 -2.57 0.46 -4.85
C ILE A 90 -2.79 1.46 -5.97
N SER A 91 -1.69 2.00 -6.49
CA SER A 91 -1.68 2.91 -7.62
C SER A 91 -1.05 2.21 -8.82
N ALA A 92 -1.68 2.32 -9.97
CA ALA A 92 -1.18 1.76 -11.22
C ALA A 92 -0.53 2.84 -12.08
N ILE A 93 0.59 2.49 -12.70
CA ILE A 93 1.23 3.30 -13.74
C ILE A 93 0.99 2.59 -15.05
N ARG A 94 0.44 3.31 -16.03
CA ARG A 94 0.11 2.77 -17.35
C ARG A 94 0.97 3.41 -18.43
N ASN A 95 1.27 2.63 -19.46
CA ASN A 95 1.92 3.15 -20.67
C ASN A 95 0.87 3.80 -21.60
N ARG A 96 1.32 4.26 -22.76
CA ARG A 96 0.45 4.93 -23.74
C ARG A 96 -0.66 4.01 -24.28
N ARG A 97 -0.47 2.70 -24.22
CA ARG A 97 -1.45 1.70 -24.68
C ARG A 97 -2.47 1.34 -23.59
N GLY A 98 -2.34 1.92 -22.39
CA GLY A 98 -3.20 1.61 -21.27
C GLY A 98 -2.81 0.36 -20.49
N GLU A 99 -1.67 -0.25 -20.81
CA GLU A 99 -1.18 -1.43 -20.10
C GLU A 99 -0.52 -1.02 -18.78
N VAL A 100 -0.79 -1.76 -17.72
CA VAL A 100 -0.14 -1.53 -16.42
C VAL A 100 1.34 -1.94 -16.53
N VAL A 101 2.24 -0.98 -16.30
CA VAL A 101 3.68 -1.20 -16.31
C VAL A 101 4.31 -1.05 -14.93
N GLY A 102 3.57 -0.61 -13.95
CA GLY A 102 4.02 -0.50 -12.58
C GLY A 102 2.87 -0.46 -11.60
N LEU A 103 3.13 -0.94 -10.40
CA LEU A 103 2.20 -0.88 -9.29
C LEU A 103 2.95 -0.40 -8.05
N THR A 104 2.36 0.54 -7.34
CA THR A 104 2.86 0.99 -6.05
C THR A 104 1.81 0.65 -5.00
N CYS A 105 2.19 -0.19 -4.05
CA CYS A 105 1.30 -0.66 -3.00
C CYS A 105 1.67 0.05 -1.70
N ARG A 106 0.78 0.91 -1.23
CA ARG A 106 0.99 1.64 0.02
C ARG A 106 0.33 0.90 1.18
N VAL A 107 1.12 0.59 2.19
CA VAL A 107 0.62 -0.07 3.40
C VAL A 107 -0.21 0.92 4.20
N GLY A 108 -1.48 0.56 4.45
CA GLY A 108 -2.39 1.37 5.23
C GLY A 108 -2.08 1.31 6.71
N ARG A 109 -2.21 2.45 7.39
CA ARG A 109 -1.98 2.56 8.82
C ARG A 109 -3.02 3.44 9.47
N ALA A 110 -3.44 3.06 10.67
CA ALA A 110 -4.30 3.87 11.51
C ALA A 110 -3.47 4.45 12.66
N VAL A 111 -3.71 5.71 12.98
CA VAL A 111 -3.09 6.35 14.14
C VAL A 111 -4.18 6.56 15.17
N ARG A 112 -4.03 5.94 16.33
CA ARG A 112 -4.96 6.09 17.45
C ARG A 112 -4.43 7.08 18.47
N GLY A 113 -5.34 7.78 19.13
CA GLY A 113 -5.05 8.71 20.22
C GLY A 113 -4.93 10.16 19.77
N THR A 114 -4.54 10.45 18.53
CA THR A 114 -4.41 11.82 18.02
C THR A 114 -5.76 12.53 17.97
N VAL A 115 -6.81 11.84 17.59
CA VAL A 115 -8.16 12.40 17.50
C VAL A 115 -8.71 12.85 18.85
N ALA A 116 -8.15 12.37 19.96
CA ALA A 116 -8.58 12.77 21.29
C ALA A 116 -8.50 14.29 21.52
N LEU A 117 -7.60 14.98 20.82
CA LEU A 117 -7.46 16.43 20.90
C LEU A 117 -8.66 17.19 20.35
N ILE A 118 -9.41 16.60 19.42
CA ILE A 118 -10.54 17.24 18.75
C ILE A 118 -11.81 16.39 18.80
N ARG A 119 -11.82 15.39 19.68
CA ARG A 119 -12.94 14.43 19.75
C ARG A 119 -14.28 15.12 19.97
N ASP A 120 -14.33 16.08 20.88
CA ASP A 120 -15.54 16.85 21.19
C ASP A 120 -16.09 17.58 19.96
N VAL A 121 -15.20 18.10 19.11
CA VAL A 121 -15.59 18.78 17.85
C VAL A 121 -16.12 17.77 16.84
N VAL A 122 -15.45 16.62 16.70
CA VAL A 122 -15.83 15.58 15.75
C VAL A 122 -17.20 14.98 16.12
N GLU A 123 -17.46 14.76 17.40
CA GLU A 123 -18.70 14.15 17.88
C GLU A 123 -19.93 15.06 17.72
N GLN A 124 -19.73 16.36 17.48
CA GLN A 124 -20.85 17.29 17.20
C GLN A 124 -21.53 17.02 15.86
N GLY A 125 -20.94 16.23 14.97
CA GLY A 125 -21.54 15.90 13.67
C GLY A 125 -21.60 17.06 12.68
N ARG A 126 -20.85 18.13 12.92
CA ARG A 126 -20.78 19.31 12.04
C ARG A 126 -19.61 19.19 11.08
N SER A 127 -19.69 19.94 9.97
CA SER A 127 -18.58 20.03 9.03
C SER A 127 -17.36 20.69 9.70
N ILE A 128 -16.18 20.13 9.42
CA ILE A 128 -14.92 20.60 10.01
C ILE A 128 -13.93 20.90 8.87
N LEU A 129 -13.30 22.07 8.95
CA LEU A 129 -12.21 22.45 8.06
C LEU A 129 -10.91 22.45 8.87
N ILE A 130 -9.95 21.63 8.45
CA ILE A 130 -8.66 21.54 9.11
C ILE A 130 -7.60 22.20 8.23
N LEU A 131 -6.91 23.20 8.79
CA LEU A 131 -5.86 23.94 8.10
C LEU A 131 -4.52 23.63 8.77
N GLY A 132 -3.50 23.41 7.95
CA GLY A 132 -2.16 23.13 8.46
C GLY A 132 -1.17 22.90 7.33
N ARG A 133 0.06 22.60 7.72
CA ARG A 133 1.09 22.21 6.76
C ARG A 133 0.88 20.74 6.38
N PRO A 134 1.13 20.38 5.11
CA PRO A 134 1.04 18.99 4.69
C PRO A 134 2.08 18.09 5.35
#